data_bd927fe79a1d9bb4fcb4492d559a2eef
#
_entry.id   bd927fe79a1d9bb4fcb4492d559a2eef
#
_cell.length_a   1.000
_cell.length_b   1.000
_cell.length_c   1.000
_cell.angle_alpha   90.00
_cell.angle_beta   90.00
_cell.angle_gamma   90.00
#
_symmetry.space_group_name_H-M   'P 1'
#
loop_
_entity.id
_entity.type
_entity.pdbx_description
1 polymer ?
#
loop_
_entity_poly.entity_id
_entity_poly.type
_entity_poly.pdbx_seq_one_letter_code
_entity_poly.pdbx_strand_id
1 'polypeptide(L)'
;TIFNKKIDIKKLFRYSVILLLIVFIGKSSYSNYFYIDYIISFIIIYFLLYKNNYKKTFTVIYLILLTTYSVIANKEDKLVKSSVIKDNNEIKELVKDIDTIDRIAFLKNYSINVNNIFGNINLYQNYVYSSTSSSLYNKFVFDVFDREMQHRNRLILSPVKNIMFLMFMNNRYLVGENINIHGYKEINKIGNTSLYENTDILPFMYVSSNTYNINNYNKLSFPYNDEVLLNNVITNNGDNKHYNTKIKEVFLRRSDIKYIDTNIKIENNVIYSMKRNSKLIIDVPSDAKGKILFVSFNLSNGQSCSIGDMAISINGNINKKTCNEWKYYNGNDSFTYVISDKDLNSVTVEFLKGEYHIDNLRLYYISYDDIKDINKNITKVNIDKIDGDNIYTSVNNIEDGYFVTSLPYDKGYTVLVDGKKVETEIVNKYALGFKLDKGNHNIKISYKSPFKNIGIILSIVGIVLFVFNNYNLFKKK
;
A
#
# COMPACT_ATOMS: atom_id res chain seq x y z
N THR A 1 -39.30 -25.12 -0.93
CA THR A 1 -39.77 -25.88 -2.14
C THR A 1 -39.19 -27.30 -2.18
N ILE A 2 -38.11 -27.61 -1.45
CA ILE A 2 -37.48 -28.93 -1.38
C ILE A 2 -38.40 -29.95 -0.65
N PHE A 3 -39.22 -29.49 0.27
CA PHE A 3 -40.01 -30.37 1.16
C PHE A 3 -41.37 -30.87 0.57
N ASN A 4 -41.79 -30.38 -0.60
CA ASN A 4 -43.10 -30.74 -1.17
C ASN A 4 -43.06 -31.50 -2.51
N LYS A 5 -41.88 -31.79 -3.07
CA LYS A 5 -41.75 -32.68 -4.23
C LYS A 5 -41.13 -34.00 -3.81
N LYS A 6 -41.72 -35.13 -4.22
CA LYS A 6 -41.06 -36.44 -4.12
C LYS A 6 -39.76 -36.36 -4.91
N ILE A 7 -38.65 -36.13 -4.23
CA ILE A 7 -37.33 -36.11 -4.85
C ILE A 7 -36.95 -37.55 -5.13
N ASP A 8 -36.66 -37.84 -6.40
CA ASP A 8 -36.14 -39.13 -6.81
C ASP A 8 -34.74 -39.33 -6.23
N ILE A 9 -34.63 -40.17 -5.19
CA ILE A 9 -33.41 -40.46 -4.47
C ILE A 9 -32.32 -41.01 -5.42
N LYS A 10 -32.68 -41.77 -6.44
CA LYS A 10 -31.72 -42.27 -7.40
C LYS A 10 -31.08 -41.14 -8.20
N LYS A 11 -31.86 -40.10 -8.53
CA LYS A 11 -31.33 -38.88 -9.18
C LYS A 11 -30.45 -38.07 -8.22
N LEU A 12 -30.88 -37.87 -6.97
CA LEU A 12 -30.10 -37.19 -5.99
C LEU A 12 -28.74 -37.85 -5.74
N PHE A 13 -28.74 -39.20 -5.63
CA PHE A 13 -27.52 -40.00 -5.49
C PHE A 13 -26.58 -39.84 -6.67
N ARG A 14 -27.12 -39.92 -7.92
CA ARG A 14 -26.33 -39.75 -9.13
C ARG A 14 -25.67 -38.36 -9.22
N TYR A 15 -26.43 -37.30 -8.93
CA TYR A 15 -25.86 -35.95 -8.92
C TYR A 15 -24.82 -35.75 -7.84
N SER A 16 -25.03 -36.34 -6.67
CA SER A 16 -24.09 -36.30 -5.57
C SER A 16 -22.76 -37.01 -5.91
N VAL A 17 -22.83 -38.19 -6.55
CA VAL A 17 -21.64 -38.91 -7.01
C VAL A 17 -20.91 -38.14 -8.10
N ILE A 18 -21.65 -37.53 -9.06
CA ILE A 18 -21.05 -36.69 -10.10
C ILE A 18 -20.34 -35.49 -9.50
N LEU A 19 -20.94 -34.82 -8.52
CA LEU A 19 -20.35 -33.67 -7.82
C LEU A 19 -19.07 -34.08 -7.06
N LEU A 20 -19.08 -35.24 -6.40
CA LEU A 20 -17.94 -35.82 -5.73
C LEU A 20 -16.78 -36.11 -6.70
N LEU A 21 -17.11 -36.65 -7.87
CA LEU A 21 -16.13 -36.92 -8.93
C LEU A 21 -15.53 -35.62 -9.48
N ILE A 22 -16.35 -34.59 -9.71
CA ILE A 22 -15.87 -33.27 -10.19
C ILE A 22 -14.90 -32.66 -9.16
N VAL A 23 -15.24 -32.72 -7.88
CA VAL A 23 -14.37 -32.22 -6.80
C VAL A 23 -13.08 -33.03 -6.71
N PHE A 24 -13.15 -34.35 -6.88
CA PHE A 24 -11.97 -35.23 -6.87
C PHE A 24 -11.03 -34.99 -8.07
N ILE A 25 -11.60 -34.75 -9.25
CA ILE A 25 -10.84 -34.46 -10.48
C ILE A 25 -10.21 -33.07 -10.43
N GLY A 26 -10.83 -32.12 -9.74
CA GLY A 26 -10.39 -30.73 -9.63
C GLY A 26 -9.09 -30.50 -8.85
N LYS A 27 -8.45 -31.54 -8.32
CA LYS A 27 -7.13 -31.52 -7.63
C LYS A 27 -6.92 -30.30 -6.71
N SER A 28 -7.95 -29.77 -6.11
CA SER A 28 -7.76 -28.75 -5.08
C SER A 28 -7.40 -29.43 -3.76
N SER A 29 -6.50 -28.82 -3.01
CA SER A 29 -6.01 -29.26 -1.70
C SER A 29 -7.10 -29.16 -0.62
N TYR A 30 -8.21 -29.87 -0.81
CA TYR A 30 -9.20 -30.00 0.26
C TYR A 30 -8.66 -30.94 1.34
N SER A 31 -8.82 -30.55 2.60
CA SER A 31 -8.45 -31.39 3.72
C SER A 31 -9.30 -32.67 3.69
N ASN A 32 -8.76 -33.78 4.26
CA ASN A 32 -9.49 -35.02 4.39
C ASN A 32 -10.84 -34.87 5.11
N TYR A 33 -11.01 -33.83 5.91
CA TYR A 33 -12.25 -33.45 6.58
C TYR A 33 -13.38 -33.07 5.63
N PHE A 34 -13.08 -32.52 4.46
CA PHE A 34 -14.09 -32.17 3.45
C PHE A 34 -14.88 -33.39 2.98
N TYR A 35 -14.21 -34.52 2.73
CA TYR A 35 -14.86 -35.75 2.27
C TYR A 35 -15.74 -36.35 3.37
N ILE A 36 -15.30 -36.30 4.63
CA ILE A 36 -16.06 -36.78 5.77
C ILE A 36 -17.33 -35.94 5.95
N ASP A 37 -17.20 -34.62 5.90
CA ASP A 37 -18.32 -33.68 6.00
C ASP A 37 -19.33 -33.90 4.87
N TYR A 38 -18.85 -34.08 3.63
CA TYR A 38 -19.71 -34.35 2.50
C TYR A 38 -20.52 -35.64 2.69
N ILE A 39 -19.89 -36.73 3.13
CA ILE A 39 -20.57 -38.03 3.38
C ILE A 39 -21.59 -37.88 4.52
N ILE A 40 -21.24 -37.24 5.63
CA ILE A 40 -22.13 -37.02 6.76
C ILE A 40 -23.33 -36.13 6.34
N SER A 41 -23.09 -35.06 5.65
CA SER A 41 -24.14 -34.17 5.13
C SER A 41 -25.09 -34.89 4.20
N PHE A 42 -24.57 -35.78 3.32
CA PHE A 42 -25.38 -36.59 2.43
C PHE A 42 -26.26 -37.58 3.19
N ILE A 43 -25.74 -38.25 4.20
CA ILE A 43 -26.48 -39.19 5.08
C ILE A 43 -27.60 -38.45 5.80
N ILE A 44 -27.33 -37.28 6.35
CA ILE A 44 -28.32 -36.46 7.07
C ILE A 44 -29.41 -35.98 6.13
N ILE A 45 -29.07 -35.48 4.93
CA ILE A 45 -30.03 -35.06 3.92
C ILE A 45 -30.93 -36.25 3.50
N TYR A 46 -30.34 -37.44 3.33
CA TYR A 46 -31.10 -38.67 3.03
C TYR A 46 -32.14 -38.96 4.12
N PHE A 47 -31.78 -38.93 5.40
CA PHE A 47 -32.71 -39.14 6.51
C PHE A 47 -33.77 -38.04 6.61
N LEU A 48 -33.42 -36.78 6.40
CA LEU A 48 -34.37 -35.65 6.39
C LEU A 48 -35.44 -35.79 5.29
N LEU A 49 -35.08 -36.36 4.15
CA LEU A 49 -35.98 -36.55 3.02
C LEU A 49 -36.85 -37.79 3.14
N TYR A 50 -36.37 -38.85 3.81
CA TYR A 50 -36.98 -40.19 3.77
C TYR A 50 -37.86 -40.52 4.97
N LYS A 51 -37.57 -40.00 6.18
CA LYS A 51 -38.32 -40.30 7.44
C LYS A 51 -38.90 -39.06 8.08
N ASN A 52 -40.15 -38.81 7.76
CA ASN A 52 -40.90 -37.61 8.21
C ASN A 52 -40.96 -37.45 9.75
N ASN A 53 -40.98 -38.55 10.51
CA ASN A 53 -41.18 -38.52 11.97
C ASN A 53 -39.94 -37.99 12.74
N TYR A 54 -38.76 -37.89 12.13
CA TYR A 54 -37.51 -37.50 12.78
C TYR A 54 -36.92 -36.20 12.23
N LYS A 55 -37.67 -35.46 11.41
CA LYS A 55 -37.17 -34.24 10.75
C LYS A 55 -36.57 -33.23 11.74
N LYS A 56 -37.26 -32.97 12.86
CA LYS A 56 -36.74 -32.00 13.86
C LYS A 56 -35.44 -32.45 14.48
N THR A 57 -35.34 -33.73 14.85
CA THR A 57 -34.15 -34.32 15.47
C THR A 57 -32.94 -34.29 14.52
N PHE A 58 -33.14 -34.69 13.26
CA PHE A 58 -32.09 -34.65 12.26
C PHE A 58 -31.65 -33.23 11.88
N THR A 59 -32.58 -32.25 11.86
CA THR A 59 -32.22 -30.85 11.66
C THR A 59 -31.33 -30.32 12.80
N VAL A 60 -31.68 -30.65 14.06
CA VAL A 60 -30.86 -30.28 15.21
C VAL A 60 -29.47 -30.92 15.16
N ILE A 61 -29.39 -32.23 14.84
CA ILE A 61 -28.11 -32.92 14.67
C ILE A 61 -27.28 -32.30 13.58
N TYR A 62 -27.89 -31.93 12.44
CA TYR A 62 -27.19 -31.28 11.33
C TYR A 62 -26.64 -29.91 11.73
N LEU A 63 -27.41 -29.09 12.45
CA LEU A 63 -26.94 -27.80 12.95
C LEU A 63 -25.80 -27.96 13.97
N ILE A 64 -25.86 -28.98 14.84
CA ILE A 64 -24.76 -29.28 15.78
C ILE A 64 -23.50 -29.70 15.00
N LEU A 65 -23.63 -30.54 14.00
CA LEU A 65 -22.51 -30.97 13.17
C LEU A 65 -21.90 -29.81 12.38
N LEU A 66 -22.72 -28.93 11.80
CA LEU A 66 -22.25 -27.73 11.10
C LEU A 66 -21.48 -26.80 12.03
N THR A 67 -22.01 -26.56 13.24
CA THR A 67 -21.32 -25.71 14.24
C THR A 67 -20.05 -26.36 14.72
N THR A 68 -20.06 -27.66 15.00
CA THR A 68 -18.86 -28.40 15.43
C THR A 68 -17.80 -28.40 14.33
N TYR A 69 -18.19 -28.67 13.09
CA TYR A 69 -17.31 -28.60 11.94
C TYR A 69 -16.71 -27.19 11.73
N SER A 70 -17.53 -26.16 11.82
CA SER A 70 -17.06 -24.76 11.74
C SER A 70 -16.02 -24.45 12.82
N VAL A 71 -16.23 -24.91 14.05
CA VAL A 71 -15.28 -24.74 15.16
C VAL A 71 -13.98 -25.53 14.90
N ILE A 72 -14.08 -26.75 14.38
CA ILE A 72 -12.90 -27.59 14.08
C ILE A 72 -12.12 -27.02 12.88
N ALA A 73 -12.82 -26.63 11.82
CA ALA A 73 -12.20 -26.05 10.64
C ALA A 73 -11.48 -24.72 10.95
N ASN A 74 -12.07 -23.91 11.82
CA ASN A 74 -11.45 -22.65 12.26
C ASN A 74 -10.38 -22.84 13.34
N LYS A 75 -10.22 -24.04 13.89
CA LYS A 75 -9.18 -24.32 14.91
C LYS A 75 -7.75 -24.25 14.35
N GLU A 76 -7.59 -24.41 13.04
CA GLU A 76 -6.31 -24.24 12.34
C GLU A 76 -6.04 -22.78 11.94
N ASP A 77 -7.06 -21.91 11.89
CA ASP A 77 -6.87 -20.48 11.75
C ASP A 77 -6.20 -19.97 13.02
N LYS A 78 -4.91 -19.72 12.90
CA LYS A 78 -4.09 -19.17 14.00
C LYS A 78 -4.63 -17.80 14.36
N LEU A 79 -5.53 -17.75 15.31
CA LEU A 79 -5.85 -16.51 16.01
C LEU A 79 -4.53 -15.93 16.50
N VAL A 80 -4.33 -14.65 16.24
CA VAL A 80 -3.14 -13.92 16.67
C VAL A 80 -3.00 -14.12 18.17
N LYS A 81 -1.88 -14.74 18.61
CA LYS A 81 -1.64 -14.97 20.02
C LYS A 81 -1.63 -13.61 20.76
N SER A 82 -2.16 -13.58 21.96
CA SER A 82 -2.15 -12.37 22.81
C SER A 82 -0.73 -11.82 23.06
N SER A 83 0.30 -12.64 22.92
CA SER A 83 1.70 -12.20 22.96
C SER A 83 2.04 -11.19 21.86
N VAL A 84 1.47 -11.35 20.65
CA VAL A 84 1.67 -10.38 19.55
C VAL A 84 1.03 -9.04 19.86
N ILE A 85 -0.01 -9.02 20.69
CA ILE A 85 -0.65 -7.78 21.18
C ILE A 85 0.20 -7.11 22.26
N LYS A 86 0.95 -7.88 23.05
CA LYS A 86 1.81 -7.35 24.13
C LYS A 86 3.01 -6.56 23.59
N ASP A 87 3.61 -7.01 22.50
CA ASP A 87 4.76 -6.33 21.88
C ASP A 87 4.42 -4.92 21.34
N ASN A 88 3.13 -4.58 21.27
CA ASN A 88 2.66 -3.25 20.86
C ASN A 88 2.60 -2.23 22.02
N ASN A 89 2.77 -2.64 23.27
CA ASN A 89 2.65 -1.71 24.38
C ASN A 89 3.81 -0.70 24.40
N GLU A 90 5.02 -1.12 24.03
CA GLU A 90 6.17 -0.21 23.89
C GLU A 90 5.91 0.86 22.82
N ILE A 91 5.34 0.44 21.70
CA ILE A 91 5.00 1.36 20.61
C ILE A 91 3.87 2.30 21.03
N LYS A 92 2.84 1.79 21.71
CA LYS A 92 1.75 2.62 22.22
C LYS A 92 2.28 3.69 23.17
N GLU A 93 3.15 3.30 24.08
CA GLU A 93 3.76 4.24 25.01
C GLU A 93 4.66 5.26 24.29
N LEU A 94 5.40 4.80 23.26
CA LEU A 94 6.26 5.65 22.45
C LEU A 94 5.50 6.74 21.70
N VAL A 95 4.28 6.45 21.26
CA VAL A 95 3.46 7.33 20.40
C VAL A 95 2.24 7.91 21.11
N LYS A 96 2.09 7.71 22.42
CA LYS A 96 0.88 8.09 23.18
C LYS A 96 0.56 9.60 23.14
N ASP A 97 1.59 10.43 23.04
CA ASP A 97 1.46 11.88 23.03
C ASP A 97 1.32 12.46 21.60
N ILE A 98 1.25 11.60 20.57
CA ILE A 98 0.99 12.03 19.22
C ILE A 98 -0.52 12.18 19.02
N ASP A 99 -0.98 13.41 18.96
CA ASP A 99 -2.35 13.79 18.62
C ASP A 99 -2.34 14.63 17.35
N THR A 100 -2.27 13.95 16.20
CA THR A 100 -2.17 14.62 14.90
C THR A 100 -2.72 13.74 13.79
N ILE A 101 -3.17 14.38 12.69
CA ILE A 101 -3.49 13.72 11.42
C ILE A 101 -2.23 13.37 10.61
N ASP A 102 -1.07 13.85 11.03
CA ASP A 102 0.18 13.55 10.36
C ASP A 102 0.48 12.06 10.42
N ARG A 103 1.13 11.56 9.38
CA ARG A 103 1.37 10.13 9.24
C ARG A 103 2.61 9.69 9.99
N ILE A 104 2.54 8.42 10.39
CA ILE A 104 3.66 7.69 10.97
C ILE A 104 4.05 6.52 10.07
N ALA A 105 5.34 6.24 9.96
CA ALA A 105 5.85 5.08 9.27
C ALA A 105 6.77 4.25 10.18
N PHE A 106 6.60 2.93 10.14
CA PHE A 106 7.39 1.98 10.92
C PHE A 106 8.44 1.34 10.03
N LEU A 107 9.72 1.68 10.22
CA LEU A 107 10.83 1.25 9.35
C LEU A 107 11.46 -0.08 9.77
N LYS A 108 11.10 -0.63 10.92
CA LYS A 108 11.51 -1.97 11.34
C LYS A 108 10.45 -2.99 10.88
N ASN A 109 10.88 -4.23 10.61
CA ASN A 109 10.07 -5.38 10.19
C ASN A 109 8.93 -5.74 11.16
N TYR A 110 8.07 -4.81 11.45
CA TYR A 110 6.84 -5.11 12.13
C TYR A 110 5.90 -5.74 11.11
N SER A 111 5.54 -7.00 11.28
CA SER A 111 4.48 -7.71 10.55
C SER A 111 3.09 -7.06 10.68
N ILE A 112 3.02 -6.00 11.36
CA ILE A 112 1.98 -5.07 11.71
C ILE A 112 1.19 -4.60 10.49
N ASN A 113 1.89 -4.31 9.42
CA ASN A 113 1.34 -3.72 8.21
C ASN A 113 0.41 -4.69 7.47
N VAL A 114 0.66 -5.97 7.63
CA VAL A 114 -0.11 -7.01 6.94
C VAL A 114 -1.38 -7.38 7.72
N ASN A 115 -1.36 -7.23 9.05
CA ASN A 115 -2.38 -7.81 9.92
C ASN A 115 -3.20 -6.78 10.71
N ASN A 116 -3.03 -5.47 10.48
CA ASN A 116 -3.70 -4.40 11.25
C ASN A 116 -3.60 -4.58 12.77
N ILE A 117 -2.45 -5.04 13.25
CA ILE A 117 -2.24 -5.42 14.65
C ILE A 117 -2.29 -4.20 15.59
N PHE A 118 -2.15 -3.00 15.05
CA PHE A 118 -2.30 -1.75 15.81
C PHE A 118 -3.74 -1.28 16.03
N GLY A 119 -4.70 -2.19 16.12
CA GLY A 119 -6.12 -1.86 16.27
C GLY A 119 -6.51 -0.89 17.40
N ASN A 120 -5.56 -0.41 18.20
CA ASN A 120 -5.79 0.57 19.26
C ASN A 120 -4.83 1.76 19.21
N ILE A 121 -4.14 1.98 18.09
CA ILE A 121 -3.31 3.17 17.88
C ILE A 121 -4.02 4.01 16.82
N ASN A 122 -4.50 5.18 17.19
CA ASN A 122 -5.20 6.09 16.30
C ASN A 122 -4.19 6.91 15.48
N LEU A 123 -3.41 6.25 14.64
CA LEU A 123 -2.38 6.86 13.81
C LEU A 123 -2.63 6.57 12.34
N TYR A 124 -2.35 7.54 11.51
CA TYR A 124 -2.51 7.45 10.06
C TYR A 124 -1.24 6.92 9.40
N GLN A 125 -1.42 6.04 8.41
CA GLN A 125 -0.34 5.44 7.64
C GLN A 125 -0.69 5.49 6.14
N ASN A 126 0.34 5.45 5.29
CA ASN A 126 0.18 5.46 3.84
C ASN A 126 0.46 4.10 3.19
N TYR A 127 0.59 3.05 3.98
CA TYR A 127 0.79 1.69 3.53
C TYR A 127 -0.07 0.73 4.33
N VAL A 128 -0.72 -0.21 3.64
CA VAL A 128 -1.59 -1.23 4.26
C VAL A 128 -1.77 -2.41 3.29
N TYR A 129 -1.85 -3.61 3.82
CA TYR A 129 -2.33 -4.73 3.03
C TYR A 129 -3.85 -4.61 2.86
N SER A 130 -4.28 -4.24 1.67
CA SER A 130 -5.69 -4.18 1.34
C SER A 130 -5.94 -4.54 -0.13
N SER A 131 -6.86 -5.47 -0.37
CA SER A 131 -7.32 -5.80 -1.72
C SER A 131 -8.23 -4.71 -2.32
N THR A 132 -8.67 -3.76 -1.49
CA THR A 132 -9.55 -2.64 -1.87
C THR A 132 -8.83 -1.30 -1.88
N SER A 133 -7.49 -1.30 -1.94
CA SER A 133 -6.70 -0.07 -2.03
C SER A 133 -7.02 0.68 -3.33
N SER A 134 -6.94 2.02 -3.26
CA SER A 134 -7.12 2.88 -4.44
C SER A 134 -6.12 2.52 -5.54
N SER A 135 -6.63 2.16 -6.72
CA SER A 135 -5.78 1.86 -7.89
C SER A 135 -4.98 3.09 -8.34
N LEU A 136 -5.56 4.29 -8.19
CA LEU A 136 -4.91 5.55 -8.50
C LEU A 136 -3.72 5.82 -7.57
N TYR A 137 -3.90 5.57 -6.26
CA TYR A 137 -2.82 5.70 -5.30
C TYR A 137 -1.71 4.67 -5.52
N ASN A 138 -2.07 3.41 -5.77
CA ASN A 138 -1.08 2.38 -6.10
C ASN A 138 -0.28 2.75 -7.34
N LYS A 139 -0.97 3.19 -8.41
CA LYS A 139 -0.32 3.65 -9.63
C LYS A 139 0.63 4.82 -9.35
N PHE A 140 0.18 5.82 -8.59
CA PHE A 140 1.00 6.95 -8.19
C PHE A 140 2.29 6.51 -7.49
N VAL A 141 2.20 5.64 -6.48
CA VAL A 141 3.37 5.20 -5.71
C VAL A 141 4.38 4.44 -6.56
N PHE A 142 3.92 3.57 -7.45
CA PHE A 142 4.81 2.73 -8.27
C PHE A 142 5.28 3.39 -9.57
N ASP A 143 4.49 4.28 -10.14
CA ASP A 143 4.81 4.87 -11.45
C ASP A 143 5.46 6.26 -11.30
N VAL A 144 5.27 6.96 -10.15
CA VAL A 144 5.83 8.29 -9.94
C VAL A 144 7.10 8.23 -9.11
N PHE A 145 7.09 7.53 -7.99
CA PHE A 145 8.25 7.42 -7.12
C PHE A 145 9.14 6.22 -7.46
N ASP A 146 8.88 5.52 -8.54
CA ASP A 146 9.66 4.33 -8.99
C ASP A 146 10.08 3.45 -7.80
N ARG A 147 9.10 3.18 -6.95
CA ARG A 147 9.34 2.53 -5.69
C ARG A 147 9.84 1.10 -5.87
N GLU A 148 10.72 0.70 -4.97
CA GLU A 148 11.20 -0.67 -4.88
C GLU A 148 10.02 -1.65 -4.82
N MET A 149 9.99 -2.59 -5.75
CA MET A 149 8.94 -3.60 -5.81
C MET A 149 9.30 -4.80 -4.95
N GLN A 150 9.13 -4.66 -3.64
CA GLN A 150 9.41 -5.76 -2.70
C GLN A 150 8.38 -6.88 -2.79
N HIS A 151 7.17 -6.58 -3.23
CA HIS A 151 6.04 -7.49 -3.18
C HIS A 151 5.40 -7.70 -4.54
N ARG A 152 4.70 -8.85 -4.66
CA ARG A 152 3.83 -9.14 -5.80
C ARG A 152 2.64 -8.18 -5.83
N ASN A 153 2.00 -8.09 -6.98
CA ASN A 153 0.73 -7.40 -7.16
C ASN A 153 0.76 -5.88 -6.87
N ARG A 154 1.93 -5.26 -6.81
CA ARG A 154 2.08 -3.84 -6.54
C ARG A 154 1.32 -3.38 -5.29
N LEU A 155 1.33 -4.19 -4.22
CA LEU A 155 0.73 -3.82 -2.95
C LEU A 155 1.73 -3.04 -2.10
N ILE A 156 1.28 -1.94 -1.52
CA ILE A 156 2.11 -1.09 -0.67
C ILE A 156 2.07 -1.65 0.75
N LEU A 157 2.96 -2.57 1.06
CA LEU A 157 2.98 -3.33 2.32
C LEU A 157 3.99 -2.83 3.35
N SER A 158 4.91 -1.98 2.95
CA SER A 158 5.97 -1.48 3.81
C SER A 158 6.24 -0.01 3.54
N PRO A 159 6.72 0.74 4.54
CA PRO A 159 7.16 2.10 4.34
C PRO A 159 8.39 2.17 3.44
N VAL A 160 8.61 3.33 2.88
CA VAL A 160 9.77 3.68 2.06
C VAL A 160 10.70 4.55 2.86
N LYS A 161 12.00 4.37 2.70
CA LYS A 161 13.03 5.26 3.29
C LYS A 161 13.36 6.47 2.38
N ASN A 162 12.67 6.61 1.25
CA ASN A 162 12.83 7.73 0.34
C ASN A 162 12.34 9.03 0.98
N ILE A 163 13.26 9.95 1.26
CA ILE A 163 12.92 11.21 1.94
C ILE A 163 11.96 12.09 1.10
N MET A 164 12.07 12.08 -0.23
CA MET A 164 11.17 12.83 -1.10
C MET A 164 9.73 12.34 -0.94
N PHE A 165 9.53 11.02 -0.92
CA PHE A 165 8.24 10.39 -0.66
C PHE A 165 7.73 10.69 0.76
N LEU A 166 8.59 10.55 1.78
CA LEU A 166 8.21 10.78 3.16
C LEU A 166 7.73 12.22 3.39
N MET A 167 8.47 13.21 2.84
CA MET A 167 8.12 14.62 2.92
C MET A 167 6.83 14.94 2.17
N PHE A 168 6.67 14.41 0.96
CA PHE A 168 5.49 14.62 0.13
C PHE A 168 4.23 14.00 0.74
N MET A 169 4.36 12.79 1.31
CA MET A 169 3.24 12.02 1.84
C MET A 169 2.91 12.33 3.30
N ASN A 170 3.37 13.45 3.84
CA ASN A 170 3.07 13.84 5.23
C ASN A 170 3.50 12.82 6.29
N ASN A 171 4.63 12.10 6.07
CA ASN A 171 5.17 11.20 7.08
C ASN A 171 6.01 11.98 8.09
N ARG A 172 5.36 12.63 9.06
CA ARG A 172 6.01 13.42 10.09
C ARG A 172 6.82 12.57 11.04
N TYR A 173 6.33 11.37 11.33
CA TYR A 173 6.93 10.49 12.33
C TYR A 173 7.45 9.20 11.71
N LEU A 174 8.62 8.77 12.19
CA LEU A 174 9.19 7.46 11.91
C LEU A 174 9.44 6.72 13.23
N VAL A 175 9.15 5.42 13.24
CA VAL A 175 9.48 4.53 14.36
C VAL A 175 10.44 3.46 13.86
N GLY A 176 11.53 3.29 14.57
CA GLY A 176 12.52 2.26 14.27
C GLY A 176 13.77 2.36 15.11
N GLU A 177 14.77 1.55 14.78
CA GLU A 177 16.06 1.53 15.46
C GLU A 177 17.11 2.27 14.61
N ASN A 178 17.86 3.16 15.22
CA ASN A 178 19.00 3.85 14.61
C ASN A 178 18.68 4.47 13.22
N ILE A 179 17.56 5.19 13.13
CA ILE A 179 17.16 5.88 11.89
C ILE A 179 18.09 7.08 11.68
N ASN A 180 18.80 7.09 10.56
CA ASN A 180 19.73 8.15 10.16
C ASN A 180 19.31 8.80 8.84
N ILE A 181 18.03 9.22 8.73
CA ILE A 181 17.47 9.86 7.53
C ILE A 181 17.50 11.37 7.69
N HIS A 182 17.87 12.11 6.65
CA HIS A 182 17.82 13.57 6.62
C HIS A 182 16.47 14.12 7.13
N GLY A 183 16.51 15.23 7.87
CA GLY A 183 15.33 15.91 8.44
C GLY A 183 14.81 15.28 9.74
N TYR A 184 14.91 13.97 9.92
CA TYR A 184 14.38 13.30 11.10
C TYR A 184 15.29 13.41 12.32
N LYS A 185 14.73 13.80 13.48
CA LYS A 185 15.41 13.91 14.78
C LYS A 185 14.72 12.99 15.77
N GLU A 186 15.49 12.28 16.59
CA GLU A 186 14.95 11.47 17.68
C GLU A 186 14.29 12.39 18.73
N ILE A 187 13.04 12.10 19.07
CA ILE A 187 12.24 12.84 20.04
C ILE A 187 11.83 12.00 21.26
N ASN A 188 11.78 10.67 21.10
CA ASN A 188 11.45 9.75 22.19
C ASN A 188 12.09 8.39 21.93
N LYS A 189 12.37 7.61 23.01
CA LYS A 189 12.99 6.29 22.93
C LYS A 189 12.51 5.37 24.04
N ILE A 190 12.20 4.14 23.70
CA ILE A 190 11.90 3.05 24.62
C ILE A 190 12.67 1.80 24.19
N GLY A 191 13.56 1.32 25.07
CA GLY A 191 14.44 0.20 24.73
C GLY A 191 15.34 0.54 23.54
N ASN A 192 15.28 -0.27 22.50
CA ASN A 192 16.02 -0.05 21.24
C ASN A 192 15.20 0.67 20.16
N THR A 193 13.94 0.97 20.44
CA THR A 193 13.04 1.59 19.46
C THR A 193 12.91 3.08 19.76
N SER A 194 13.09 3.91 18.76
CA SER A 194 13.00 5.37 18.87
C SER A 194 11.90 5.91 17.96
N LEU A 195 11.32 7.02 18.39
CA LEU A 195 10.41 7.86 17.62
C LEU A 195 11.20 9.06 17.10
N TYR A 196 11.11 9.29 15.81
CA TYR A 196 11.76 10.40 15.12
C TYR A 196 10.71 11.31 14.50
N GLU A 197 11.00 12.62 14.47
CA GLU A 197 10.14 13.64 13.89
C GLU A 197 10.89 14.43 12.80
N ASN A 198 10.18 14.71 11.70
CA ASN A 198 10.57 15.69 10.69
C ASN A 198 9.44 16.72 10.52
N THR A 199 9.75 17.99 10.70
CA THR A 199 8.80 19.10 10.53
C THR A 199 8.82 19.71 9.12
N ASP A 200 9.81 19.34 8.31
CA ASP A 200 9.98 19.81 6.93
C ASP A 200 9.21 18.90 5.95
N ILE A 201 7.90 18.78 6.16
CA ILE A 201 7.00 17.94 5.35
C ILE A 201 5.86 18.76 4.77
N LEU A 202 5.24 18.30 3.69
CA LEU A 202 3.96 18.85 3.25
C LEU A 202 2.86 18.42 4.22
N PRO A 203 1.97 19.33 4.66
CA PRO A 203 0.85 18.98 5.51
C PRO A 203 -0.14 18.04 4.81
N PHE A 204 -0.98 17.39 5.59
CA PHE A 204 -2.05 16.53 5.07
C PHE A 204 -3.02 17.28 4.13
N MET A 205 -3.23 18.58 4.40
CA MET A 205 -3.97 19.53 3.56
C MET A 205 -3.24 20.87 3.53
N TYR A 206 -3.20 21.50 2.36
CA TYR A 206 -2.57 22.80 2.17
C TYR A 206 -3.14 23.51 0.94
N VAL A 207 -2.89 24.80 0.82
CA VAL A 207 -3.13 25.57 -0.41
C VAL A 207 -1.80 26.03 -0.98
N SER A 208 -1.65 25.94 -2.29
CA SER A 208 -0.48 26.43 -3.00
C SER A 208 -0.87 27.11 -4.31
N SER A 209 -0.25 28.26 -4.57
CA SER A 209 -0.29 28.95 -5.86
C SER A 209 0.74 28.41 -6.85
N ASN A 210 1.76 27.67 -6.36
CA ASN A 210 2.77 27.07 -7.21
C ASN A 210 2.18 25.87 -7.94
N THR A 211 1.93 26.02 -9.24
CA THR A 211 1.36 24.96 -10.07
C THR A 211 2.33 24.54 -11.17
N TYR A 212 2.19 23.31 -11.64
CA TYR A 212 2.95 22.77 -12.76
C TYR A 212 2.05 21.96 -13.68
N ASN A 213 2.19 22.16 -14.99
CA ASN A 213 1.34 21.47 -15.97
C ASN A 213 1.66 19.98 -16.06
N ILE A 214 0.64 19.13 -15.99
CA ILE A 214 0.78 17.68 -16.01
C ILE A 214 1.46 17.13 -17.28
N ASN A 215 1.25 17.78 -18.45
CA ASN A 215 1.87 17.33 -19.70
C ASN A 215 3.38 17.58 -19.69
N ASN A 216 3.82 18.67 -19.06
CA ASN A 216 5.25 18.94 -18.88
C ASN A 216 5.85 18.06 -17.80
N TYR A 217 5.12 17.81 -16.70
CA TYR A 217 5.52 16.88 -15.66
C TYR A 217 5.75 15.47 -16.20
N ASN A 218 4.88 14.98 -17.06
CA ASN A 218 4.99 13.65 -17.67
C ASN A 218 6.20 13.47 -18.61
N LYS A 219 6.90 14.56 -18.95
CA LYS A 219 8.15 14.52 -19.73
C LYS A 219 9.39 14.45 -18.82
N LEU A 220 9.22 14.71 -17.54
CA LEU A 220 10.32 14.63 -16.58
C LEU A 220 10.62 13.16 -16.23
N SER A 221 11.91 12.87 -16.12
CA SER A 221 12.40 11.59 -15.63
C SER A 221 12.85 11.70 -14.16
N PHE A 222 12.97 10.56 -13.50
CA PHE A 222 13.61 10.48 -12.19
C PHE A 222 15.05 11.02 -12.24
N PRO A 223 15.48 11.80 -11.26
CA PRO A 223 14.78 12.24 -10.05
C PRO A 223 14.09 13.60 -10.16
N TYR A 224 14.05 14.24 -11.33
CA TYR A 224 13.51 15.59 -11.52
C TYR A 224 12.00 15.67 -11.29
N ASN A 225 11.28 14.60 -11.62
CA ASN A 225 9.84 14.48 -11.34
C ASN A 225 9.55 14.55 -9.82
N ASP A 226 10.39 13.95 -8.97
CA ASP A 226 10.22 13.97 -7.52
C ASP A 226 10.42 15.38 -6.95
N GLU A 227 11.44 16.09 -7.44
CA GLU A 227 11.73 17.46 -7.02
C GLU A 227 10.60 18.43 -7.42
N VAL A 228 10.08 18.32 -8.65
CA VAL A 228 8.96 19.13 -9.12
C VAL A 228 7.70 18.88 -8.30
N LEU A 229 7.42 17.61 -7.98
CA LEU A 229 6.25 17.22 -7.20
C LEU A 229 6.28 17.76 -5.77
N LEU A 230 7.46 17.85 -5.16
CA LEU A 230 7.61 18.45 -3.83
C LEU A 230 7.30 19.94 -3.79
N ASN A 231 7.61 20.66 -4.87
CA ASN A 231 7.57 22.11 -4.89
C ASN A 231 6.33 22.68 -5.59
N ASN A 232 5.53 21.85 -6.28
CA ASN A 232 4.42 22.32 -7.10
C ASN A 232 3.21 21.40 -6.99
N VAL A 233 2.03 21.96 -7.21
CA VAL A 233 0.80 21.22 -7.44
C VAL A 233 0.71 20.84 -8.92
N ILE A 234 0.74 19.56 -9.21
CA ILE A 234 0.63 19.05 -10.58
C ILE A 234 -0.85 19.00 -10.97
N THR A 235 -1.24 19.78 -11.97
CA THR A 235 -2.62 19.89 -12.45
C THR A 235 -2.69 20.07 -13.96
N ASN A 236 -3.85 19.82 -14.55
CA ASN A 236 -4.10 20.06 -15.98
C ASN A 236 -3.98 21.54 -16.36
N ASN A 237 -4.36 22.43 -15.46
CA ASN A 237 -4.36 23.89 -15.65
C ASN A 237 -3.14 24.56 -15.02
N GLY A 238 -2.09 23.81 -14.74
CA GLY A 238 -0.87 24.34 -14.13
C GLY A 238 -0.09 25.27 -15.07
N ASP A 239 0.71 26.13 -14.46
CA ASP A 239 1.60 27.01 -15.19
C ASP A 239 2.66 26.23 -15.96
N ASN A 240 3.09 26.77 -17.10
CA ASN A 240 4.20 26.22 -17.87
C ASN A 240 5.53 26.92 -17.52
N LYS A 241 5.68 27.41 -16.29
CA LYS A 241 6.90 28.08 -15.86
C LYS A 241 8.10 27.14 -15.97
N HIS A 242 9.22 27.71 -16.37
CA HIS A 242 10.46 26.94 -16.44
C HIS A 242 10.89 26.54 -15.02
N TYR A 243 11.12 25.25 -14.84
CA TYR A 243 11.57 24.69 -13.58
C TYR A 243 13.10 24.66 -13.52
N ASN A 244 13.68 25.28 -12.49
CA ASN A 244 15.12 25.29 -12.23
C ASN A 244 15.45 24.22 -11.18
N THR A 245 16.00 23.09 -11.63
CA THR A 245 16.41 22.02 -10.73
C THR A 245 17.59 22.38 -9.84
N LYS A 246 17.58 21.90 -8.60
CA LYS A 246 18.73 21.89 -7.69
C LYS A 246 19.48 20.56 -7.73
N ILE A 247 18.92 19.56 -8.39
CA ILE A 247 19.55 18.27 -8.59
C ILE A 247 20.76 18.40 -9.50
N LYS A 248 21.86 17.76 -9.10
CA LYS A 248 23.13 17.72 -9.85
C LYS A 248 23.48 16.28 -10.18
N GLU A 249 24.00 16.08 -11.38
CA GLU A 249 24.52 14.77 -11.80
C GLU A 249 25.97 14.56 -11.28
N VAL A 250 26.31 13.33 -10.97
CA VAL A 250 27.64 12.93 -10.55
C VAL A 250 27.98 11.57 -11.16
N PHE A 251 29.27 11.35 -11.43
CA PHE A 251 29.75 10.13 -12.11
C PHE A 251 30.50 9.24 -11.15
N LEU A 252 30.20 7.94 -11.21
CA LEU A 252 30.93 6.91 -10.50
C LEU A 252 32.22 6.55 -11.27
N ARG A 253 33.34 6.51 -10.57
CA ARG A 253 34.62 6.08 -11.10
C ARG A 253 34.94 4.66 -10.63
N ARG A 254 35.72 3.93 -11.40
CA ARG A 254 36.12 2.58 -10.97
C ARG A 254 36.94 2.60 -9.67
N SER A 255 37.67 3.68 -9.41
CA SER A 255 38.38 3.91 -8.15
C SER A 255 37.49 4.07 -6.91
N ASP A 256 36.22 4.36 -7.10
CA ASP A 256 35.25 4.53 -6.00
C ASP A 256 34.80 3.17 -5.47
N ILE A 257 35.04 2.07 -6.19
CA ILE A 257 34.74 0.71 -5.72
C ILE A 257 35.84 0.29 -4.74
N LYS A 258 35.49 0.27 -3.44
CA LYS A 258 36.42 -0.07 -2.36
C LYS A 258 36.55 -1.55 -2.07
N TYR A 259 35.43 -2.27 -2.21
CA TYR A 259 35.37 -3.68 -1.87
C TYR A 259 34.48 -4.43 -2.86
N ILE A 260 34.97 -5.57 -3.29
CA ILE A 260 34.23 -6.53 -4.11
C ILE A 260 34.27 -7.88 -3.38
N ASP A 261 33.10 -8.44 -3.03
CA ASP A 261 32.99 -9.78 -2.48
C ASP A 261 33.58 -10.81 -3.46
N THR A 262 34.27 -11.84 -2.94
CA THR A 262 34.84 -12.93 -3.74
C THR A 262 33.81 -13.71 -4.57
N ASN A 263 32.55 -13.61 -4.22
CA ASN A 263 31.43 -14.19 -4.96
C ASN A 263 30.85 -13.25 -6.04
N ILE A 264 31.49 -12.09 -6.28
CA ILE A 264 31.13 -11.17 -7.35
C ILE A 264 32.23 -11.13 -8.38
N LYS A 265 31.83 -11.27 -9.63
CA LYS A 265 32.70 -11.05 -10.81
C LYS A 265 32.06 -9.95 -11.66
N ILE A 266 32.88 -9.01 -12.10
CA ILE A 266 32.45 -7.91 -12.99
C ILE A 266 33.23 -8.02 -14.29
N GLU A 267 32.50 -8.27 -15.39
CA GLU A 267 33.06 -8.39 -16.72
C GLU A 267 32.17 -7.70 -17.74
N ASN A 268 32.72 -6.87 -18.62
CA ASN A 268 31.99 -6.23 -19.72
C ASN A 268 30.64 -5.58 -19.30
N ASN A 269 30.64 -4.86 -18.18
CA ASN A 269 29.44 -4.24 -17.59
C ASN A 269 28.37 -5.23 -17.08
N VAL A 270 28.71 -6.52 -16.98
CA VAL A 270 27.85 -7.53 -16.36
C VAL A 270 28.39 -7.85 -14.98
N ILE A 271 27.49 -7.90 -14.00
CA ILE A 271 27.78 -8.30 -12.63
C ILE A 271 27.25 -9.71 -12.42
N TYR A 272 28.14 -10.63 -12.12
CA TYR A 272 27.83 -12.02 -11.76
C TYR A 272 27.87 -12.15 -10.24
N SER A 273 26.74 -12.45 -9.61
CA SER A 273 26.64 -12.76 -8.19
C SER A 273 26.41 -14.26 -7.98
N MET A 274 27.41 -14.96 -7.44
CA MET A 274 27.39 -16.42 -7.29
C MET A 274 26.57 -16.88 -6.08
N LYS A 275 26.38 -16.01 -5.07
CA LYS A 275 25.63 -16.27 -3.83
C LYS A 275 24.66 -15.15 -3.51
N ARG A 276 23.67 -15.45 -2.68
CA ARG A 276 22.81 -14.44 -2.07
C ARG A 276 23.62 -13.54 -1.15
N ASN A 277 23.27 -12.24 -1.13
CA ASN A 277 23.86 -11.20 -0.29
C ASN A 277 25.36 -10.98 -0.54
N SER A 278 25.83 -11.24 -1.77
CA SER A 278 27.14 -10.83 -2.22
C SER A 278 27.20 -9.30 -2.29
N LYS A 279 28.32 -8.69 -1.86
CA LYS A 279 28.37 -7.24 -1.58
C LYS A 279 29.43 -6.53 -2.40
N LEU A 280 29.08 -5.31 -2.82
CA LEU A 280 30.01 -4.27 -3.23
C LEU A 280 29.95 -3.12 -2.22
N ILE A 281 31.08 -2.52 -1.88
CA ILE A 281 31.13 -1.25 -1.15
C ILE A 281 31.71 -0.21 -2.09
N ILE A 282 30.95 0.86 -2.27
CA ILE A 282 31.27 1.93 -3.21
C ILE A 282 31.32 3.25 -2.43
N ASP A 283 32.41 3.98 -2.54
CA ASP A 283 32.50 5.33 -1.99
C ASP A 283 31.57 6.27 -2.75
N VAL A 284 30.88 7.10 -2.03
CA VAL A 284 30.10 8.18 -2.64
C VAL A 284 31.06 9.24 -3.18
N PRO A 285 30.90 9.69 -4.43
CA PRO A 285 31.70 10.79 -4.98
C PRO A 285 31.70 12.02 -4.06
N SER A 286 32.83 12.70 -3.97
CA SER A 286 33.06 13.81 -3.02
C SER A 286 31.93 14.83 -2.95
N ASP A 287 31.40 15.18 -4.11
CA ASP A 287 30.35 16.22 -4.25
C ASP A 287 28.99 15.79 -3.68
N ALA A 288 28.76 14.47 -3.60
CA ALA A 288 27.51 13.89 -3.12
C ALA A 288 27.59 13.38 -1.66
N LYS A 289 28.75 13.43 -1.01
CA LYS A 289 28.90 12.99 0.39
C LYS A 289 28.01 13.78 1.33
N GLY A 290 27.33 13.06 2.22
CA GLY A 290 26.42 13.66 3.20
C GLY A 290 25.20 14.34 2.58
N LYS A 291 24.86 14.02 1.32
CA LYS A 291 23.70 14.53 0.61
C LYS A 291 22.76 13.39 0.23
N ILE A 292 21.56 13.72 -0.19
CA ILE A 292 20.61 12.75 -0.74
C ILE A 292 21.12 12.30 -2.10
N LEU A 293 21.33 10.99 -2.24
CA LEU A 293 21.83 10.37 -3.47
C LEU A 293 20.71 9.66 -4.20
N PHE A 294 20.58 9.92 -5.48
CA PHE A 294 19.67 9.23 -6.39
C PHE A 294 20.49 8.32 -7.31
N VAL A 295 20.03 7.08 -7.45
CA VAL A 295 20.64 6.09 -8.33
C VAL A 295 19.57 5.55 -9.25
N SER A 296 19.82 5.54 -10.55
CA SER A 296 18.94 4.91 -11.53
C SER A 296 19.73 4.11 -12.56
N PHE A 297 19.19 2.97 -12.96
CA PHE A 297 19.71 2.12 -14.03
C PHE A 297 18.61 1.18 -14.55
N ASN A 298 18.88 0.57 -15.70
CA ASN A 298 18.02 -0.46 -16.25
C ASN A 298 18.68 -1.84 -16.14
N LEU A 299 17.86 -2.87 -15.88
CA LEU A 299 18.24 -4.27 -16.03
C LEU A 299 17.71 -4.78 -17.37
N SER A 300 18.62 -4.95 -18.36
CA SER A 300 18.23 -5.38 -19.70
C SER A 300 17.96 -6.87 -19.84
N ASN A 301 18.34 -7.67 -18.84
CA ASN A 301 18.08 -9.10 -18.81
C ASN A 301 17.04 -9.53 -17.78
N GLY A 302 16.60 -10.77 -17.87
CA GLY A 302 15.84 -11.49 -16.86
C GLY A 302 16.48 -12.83 -16.57
N GLN A 303 16.02 -13.53 -15.55
CA GLN A 303 16.53 -14.86 -15.22
C GLN A 303 15.41 -15.86 -14.94
N SER A 304 15.74 -17.16 -15.06
CA SER A 304 14.79 -18.27 -14.77
C SER A 304 14.46 -18.37 -13.30
N CYS A 305 13.26 -18.81 -13.00
CA CYS A 305 12.80 -19.09 -11.62
C CYS A 305 13.59 -20.22 -10.94
N SER A 306 14.32 -21.02 -11.65
CA SER A 306 15.26 -21.99 -11.06
C SER A 306 16.43 -21.32 -10.33
N ILE A 307 16.80 -20.09 -10.74
CA ILE A 307 17.82 -19.26 -10.07
C ILE A 307 17.14 -18.40 -8.99
N GLY A 308 15.95 -17.89 -9.27
CA GLY A 308 15.16 -17.03 -8.40
C GLY A 308 14.94 -15.62 -8.96
N ASP A 309 14.47 -14.70 -8.11
CA ASP A 309 14.29 -13.30 -8.48
C ASP A 309 15.63 -12.55 -8.57
N MET A 310 15.69 -11.53 -9.40
CA MET A 310 16.79 -10.56 -9.43
C MET A 310 16.49 -9.43 -8.47
N ALA A 311 17.33 -9.21 -7.46
CA ALA A 311 17.16 -8.09 -6.55
C ALA A 311 18.50 -7.46 -6.21
N ILE A 312 18.47 -6.14 -6.14
CA ILE A 312 19.61 -5.32 -5.73
C ILE A 312 19.15 -4.47 -4.54
N SER A 313 19.94 -4.48 -3.48
CA SER A 313 19.73 -3.62 -2.31
C SER A 313 20.83 -2.58 -2.25
N ILE A 314 20.50 -1.32 -2.05
CA ILE A 314 21.46 -0.24 -1.78
C ILE A 314 21.14 0.34 -0.41
N ASN A 315 22.05 0.19 0.55
CA ASN A 315 21.83 0.58 1.96
C ASN A 315 20.51 0.07 2.55
N GLY A 316 20.14 -1.18 2.18
CA GLY A 316 18.89 -1.81 2.66
C GLY A 316 17.62 -1.38 1.91
N ASN A 317 17.69 -0.48 0.93
CA ASN A 317 16.60 -0.20 0.00
C ASN A 317 16.66 -1.23 -1.13
N ILE A 318 15.61 -2.05 -1.26
CA ILE A 318 15.59 -3.20 -2.18
C ILE A 318 14.71 -2.87 -3.37
N ASN A 319 15.25 -3.03 -4.57
CA ASN A 319 14.49 -3.08 -5.80
C ASN A 319 14.59 -4.47 -6.42
N LYS A 320 13.53 -4.93 -7.11
CA LYS A 320 13.41 -6.32 -7.53
C LYS A 320 12.70 -6.47 -8.87
N LYS A 321 13.27 -7.34 -9.71
CA LYS A 321 12.64 -7.94 -10.89
C LYS A 321 12.37 -9.41 -10.60
N THR A 322 11.11 -9.83 -10.73
CA THR A 322 10.74 -11.23 -10.52
C THR A 322 11.27 -12.11 -11.64
N CYS A 323 11.52 -13.38 -11.36
CA CYS A 323 11.94 -14.34 -12.36
C CYS A 323 10.92 -14.52 -13.50
N ASN A 324 11.38 -14.88 -14.70
CA ASN A 324 10.60 -14.81 -15.95
C ASN A 324 9.33 -15.65 -15.93
N GLU A 325 9.36 -16.87 -15.37
CA GLU A 325 8.24 -17.80 -15.36
C GLU A 325 7.30 -17.59 -14.16
N TRP A 326 7.52 -16.54 -13.37
CA TRP A 326 6.68 -16.30 -12.20
C TRP A 326 5.28 -15.88 -12.60
N LYS A 327 4.25 -16.52 -12.01
CA LYS A 327 2.83 -16.21 -12.27
C LYS A 327 2.49 -14.73 -12.15
N TYR A 328 3.18 -14.03 -11.26
CA TYR A 328 2.99 -12.60 -11.00
C TYR A 328 4.23 -11.81 -11.41
N TYR A 329 4.72 -12.07 -12.63
CA TYR A 329 5.85 -11.34 -13.20
C TYR A 329 5.61 -9.83 -13.13
N ASN A 330 6.57 -9.09 -12.54
CA ASN A 330 6.41 -7.65 -12.33
C ASN A 330 6.94 -6.79 -13.47
N GLY A 331 7.76 -7.34 -14.37
CA GLY A 331 8.32 -6.64 -15.52
C GLY A 331 9.15 -5.40 -15.14
N ASN A 332 9.74 -5.37 -13.94
CA ASN A 332 10.48 -4.23 -13.47
C ASN A 332 11.89 -4.19 -14.07
N ASP A 333 12.04 -3.45 -15.15
CA ASP A 333 13.32 -3.23 -15.82
C ASP A 333 14.02 -1.94 -15.36
N SER A 334 13.33 -1.02 -14.70
CA SER A 334 13.84 0.24 -14.17
C SER A 334 14.10 0.13 -12.68
N PHE A 335 15.32 0.37 -12.27
CA PHE A 335 15.74 0.35 -10.87
C PHE A 335 16.12 1.74 -10.44
N THR A 336 15.40 2.28 -9.46
CA THR A 336 15.65 3.59 -8.89
C THR A 336 15.79 3.50 -7.37
N TYR A 337 16.63 4.34 -6.80
CA TYR A 337 16.89 4.40 -5.38
C TYR A 337 17.08 5.83 -4.93
N VAL A 338 16.53 6.18 -3.78
CA VAL A 338 16.80 7.41 -3.06
C VAL A 338 17.45 7.06 -1.73
N ILE A 339 18.72 7.35 -1.60
CA ILE A 339 19.51 7.07 -0.41
C ILE A 339 19.54 8.36 0.42
N SER A 340 18.91 8.30 1.59
CA SER A 340 18.57 9.49 2.39
C SER A 340 19.36 9.57 3.70
N ASP A 341 20.42 8.76 3.87
CA ASP A 341 21.24 8.73 5.08
C ASP A 341 22.04 10.03 5.25
N LYS A 342 22.05 10.62 6.47
CA LYS A 342 22.74 11.89 6.77
C LYS A 342 24.25 11.82 6.58
N ASP A 343 24.87 10.70 6.99
CA ASP A 343 26.33 10.54 6.98
C ASP A 343 26.77 9.65 5.80
N LEU A 344 26.21 9.91 4.64
CA LEU A 344 26.45 9.10 3.45
C LEU A 344 27.87 9.31 2.89
N ASN A 345 28.80 8.43 3.23
CA ASN A 345 30.16 8.41 2.73
C ASN A 345 30.42 7.24 1.76
N SER A 346 29.73 6.13 1.97
CA SER A 346 29.79 4.95 1.10
C SER A 346 28.41 4.29 1.05
N VAL A 347 28.16 3.52 0.00
CA VAL A 347 26.97 2.68 -0.14
C VAL A 347 27.37 1.22 -0.18
N THR A 348 26.59 0.39 0.48
CA THR A 348 26.66 -1.08 0.38
C THR A 348 25.61 -1.54 -0.61
N VAL A 349 26.08 -2.14 -1.72
CA VAL A 349 25.23 -2.73 -2.75
C VAL A 349 25.23 -4.24 -2.55
N GLU A 350 24.06 -4.84 -2.35
CA GLU A 350 23.91 -6.28 -2.16
C GLU A 350 23.10 -6.88 -3.29
N PHE A 351 23.52 -8.05 -3.77
CA PHE A 351 22.88 -8.76 -4.87
C PHE A 351 22.31 -10.09 -4.41
N LEU A 352 21.15 -10.48 -4.92
CA LEU A 352 20.78 -11.88 -4.93
C LEU A 352 21.65 -12.65 -5.93
N LYS A 353 21.60 -13.99 -5.89
CA LYS A 353 22.28 -14.82 -6.88
C LYS A 353 21.72 -14.53 -8.28
N GLY A 354 22.59 -14.27 -9.24
CA GLY A 354 22.19 -14.00 -10.63
C GLY A 354 23.24 -13.30 -11.47
N GLU A 355 22.87 -13.05 -12.70
CA GLU A 355 23.60 -12.27 -13.68
C GLU A 355 22.85 -10.97 -13.93
N TYR A 356 23.53 -9.82 -13.83
CA TYR A 356 22.93 -8.49 -13.89
C TYR A 356 23.55 -7.66 -15.00
N HIS A 357 22.81 -7.45 -16.08
CA HIS A 357 23.18 -6.56 -17.18
C HIS A 357 22.65 -5.16 -16.87
N ILE A 358 23.54 -4.30 -16.41
CA ILE A 358 23.21 -2.95 -15.97
C ILE A 358 23.48 -1.95 -17.08
N ASP A 359 22.44 -1.27 -17.53
CA ASP A 359 22.51 -0.26 -18.57
C ASP A 359 22.07 1.10 -18.01
N ASN A 360 22.55 2.20 -18.62
CA ASN A 360 22.15 3.57 -18.32
C ASN A 360 22.28 3.95 -16.83
N LEU A 361 23.35 3.49 -16.16
CA LEU A 361 23.62 3.87 -14.78
C LEU A 361 23.83 5.39 -14.68
N ARG A 362 23.02 6.04 -13.86
CA ARG A 362 23.11 7.46 -13.57
C ARG A 362 23.00 7.72 -12.06
N LEU A 363 23.80 8.65 -11.59
CA LEU A 363 23.82 9.11 -10.22
C LEU A 363 23.56 10.60 -10.17
N TYR A 364 22.71 11.00 -9.22
CA TYR A 364 22.43 12.40 -8.97
C TYR A 364 22.44 12.66 -7.47
N TYR A 365 22.53 13.91 -7.08
CA TYR A 365 22.42 14.30 -5.68
C TYR A 365 21.72 15.64 -5.52
N ILE A 366 21.17 15.86 -4.32
CA ILE A 366 20.63 17.13 -3.87
C ILE A 366 20.96 17.34 -2.39
N SER A 367 21.18 18.59 -1.98
CA SER A 367 21.33 18.90 -0.57
C SER A 367 19.97 18.86 0.12
N TYR A 368 19.92 18.36 1.36
CA TYR A 368 18.69 18.47 2.15
C TYR A 368 18.28 19.93 2.37
N ASP A 369 19.24 20.84 2.48
CA ASP A 369 19.00 22.27 2.60
C ASP A 369 18.25 22.90 1.42
N ASP A 370 18.35 22.28 0.24
CA ASP A 370 17.63 22.73 -0.96
C ASP A 370 16.15 22.33 -0.98
N ILE A 371 15.75 21.36 -0.13
CA ILE A 371 14.37 20.81 -0.08
C ILE A 371 13.68 20.98 1.28
N LYS A 372 14.37 21.32 2.36
CA LYS A 372 13.79 21.38 3.71
C LYS A 372 12.70 22.44 3.88
N ASP A 373 12.72 23.48 3.08
CA ASP A 373 11.84 24.65 3.23
C ASP A 373 10.55 24.57 2.40
N ILE A 374 10.10 23.37 2.03
CA ILE A 374 8.90 23.16 1.20
C ILE A 374 7.64 23.77 1.80
N ASN A 375 7.58 23.90 3.13
CA ASN A 375 6.45 24.48 3.85
C ASN A 375 6.35 26.00 3.77
N LYS A 376 7.38 26.69 3.27
CA LYS A 376 7.40 28.16 3.21
C LYS A 376 6.52 28.73 2.12
N ASN A 377 6.24 27.97 1.07
CA ASN A 377 5.53 28.39 -0.13
C ASN A 377 4.09 27.84 -0.18
N ILE A 378 3.52 27.51 0.96
CA ILE A 378 2.16 26.98 1.05
C ILE A 378 1.39 27.68 2.17
N THR A 379 0.07 27.78 2.01
CA THR A 379 -0.84 28.19 3.09
C THR A 379 -1.30 26.94 3.84
N LYS A 380 -1.05 26.89 5.15
CA LYS A 380 -1.49 25.78 6.01
C LYS A 380 -3.01 25.82 6.20
N VAL A 381 -3.63 24.65 6.19
CA VAL A 381 -5.05 24.45 6.43
C VAL A 381 -5.24 23.95 7.86
N ASN A 382 -6.18 24.52 8.58
CA ASN A 382 -6.57 24.04 9.90
C ASN A 382 -7.63 22.94 9.74
N ILE A 383 -7.42 21.81 10.39
CA ILE A 383 -8.42 20.75 10.46
C ILE A 383 -9.20 20.95 11.74
N ASP A 384 -10.43 21.44 11.62
CA ASP A 384 -11.25 21.82 12.77
C ASP A 384 -11.91 20.59 13.40
N LYS A 385 -12.34 19.62 12.58
CA LYS A 385 -13.00 18.39 13.03
C LYS A 385 -12.95 17.29 11.97
N ILE A 386 -12.78 16.05 12.40
CA ILE A 386 -13.05 14.85 11.62
C ILE A 386 -14.21 14.12 12.29
N ASP A 387 -15.28 13.84 11.54
CA ASP A 387 -16.49 13.21 12.02
C ASP A 387 -16.99 12.14 11.03
N GLY A 388 -16.58 10.91 11.26
CA GLY A 388 -16.80 9.79 10.35
C GLY A 388 -16.29 10.08 8.95
N ASP A 389 -17.20 10.10 7.97
CA ASP A 389 -16.88 10.35 6.56
C ASP A 389 -16.77 11.85 6.21
N ASN A 390 -16.75 12.75 7.21
CA ASN A 390 -16.70 14.20 7.01
C ASN A 390 -15.44 14.80 7.65
N ILE A 391 -14.80 15.70 6.92
CA ILE A 391 -13.68 16.52 7.38
C ILE A 391 -14.11 17.98 7.25
N TYR A 392 -13.96 18.74 8.33
CA TYR A 392 -14.24 20.16 8.41
C TYR A 392 -12.92 20.88 8.59
N THR A 393 -12.66 21.88 7.73
CA THR A 393 -11.41 22.63 7.71
C THR A 393 -11.67 24.10 7.50
N SER A 394 -10.75 24.93 8.01
CA SER A 394 -10.73 26.36 7.77
C SER A 394 -9.35 26.79 7.26
N VAL A 395 -9.33 27.80 6.40
CA VAL A 395 -8.11 28.34 5.84
C VAL A 395 -8.25 29.84 5.57
N ASN A 396 -7.19 30.59 5.90
CA ASN A 396 -7.01 31.97 5.44
C ASN A 396 -6.07 31.96 4.23
N ASN A 397 -6.63 31.88 3.04
CA ASN A 397 -5.87 31.79 1.80
C ASN A 397 -5.40 33.19 1.38
N ILE A 398 -4.08 33.35 1.23
CA ILE A 398 -3.46 34.67 0.96
C ILE A 398 -3.47 35.05 -0.53
N GLU A 399 -3.60 34.06 -1.41
CA GLU A 399 -3.63 34.23 -2.88
C GLU A 399 -4.39 33.09 -3.54
N ASP A 400 -4.84 33.29 -4.78
CA ASP A 400 -5.52 32.24 -5.54
C ASP A 400 -4.60 31.04 -5.78
N GLY A 401 -5.13 29.84 -5.61
CA GLY A 401 -4.32 28.63 -5.73
C GLY A 401 -5.15 27.35 -5.78
N TYR A 402 -4.51 26.25 -5.45
CA TYR A 402 -5.12 24.94 -5.33
C TYR A 402 -5.14 24.48 -3.90
N PHE A 403 -6.31 24.12 -3.41
CA PHE A 403 -6.45 23.31 -2.21
C PHE A 403 -6.10 21.87 -2.55
N VAL A 404 -5.13 21.33 -1.84
CA VAL A 404 -4.59 19.99 -2.05
C VAL A 404 -4.80 19.16 -0.80
N THR A 405 -5.24 17.91 -0.97
CA THR A 405 -5.29 16.94 0.11
C THR A 405 -4.30 15.81 -0.15
N SER A 406 -3.95 15.08 0.88
CA SER A 406 -3.22 13.80 0.75
C SER A 406 -4.17 12.59 0.65
N LEU A 407 -5.44 12.82 0.32
CA LEU A 407 -6.45 11.79 0.08
C LEU A 407 -6.42 11.37 -1.39
N PRO A 408 -6.42 10.07 -1.71
CA PRO A 408 -6.61 9.62 -3.08
C PRO A 408 -7.96 10.10 -3.64
N TYR A 409 -7.96 10.65 -4.84
CA TYR A 409 -9.19 11.09 -5.50
C TYR A 409 -10.15 9.93 -5.73
N ASP A 410 -11.43 10.17 -5.41
CA ASP A 410 -12.54 9.27 -5.70
C ASP A 410 -13.80 10.07 -6.04
N LYS A 411 -14.64 9.53 -6.91
CA LYS A 411 -15.92 10.17 -7.31
C LYS A 411 -16.94 10.27 -6.17
N GLY A 412 -16.71 9.56 -5.07
CA GLY A 412 -17.53 9.62 -3.87
C GLY A 412 -17.34 10.88 -3.03
N TYR A 413 -16.28 11.66 -3.28
CA TYR A 413 -16.06 12.91 -2.58
C TYR A 413 -17.01 14.01 -3.04
N THR A 414 -17.50 14.77 -2.08
CA THR A 414 -18.21 16.04 -2.29
C THR A 414 -17.54 17.09 -1.41
N VAL A 415 -17.15 18.20 -2.03
CA VAL A 415 -16.53 19.33 -1.35
C VAL A 415 -17.46 20.53 -1.38
N LEU A 416 -17.64 21.14 -0.21
CA LEU A 416 -18.34 22.43 -0.06
C LEU A 416 -17.35 23.46 0.44
N VAL A 417 -17.25 24.60 -0.26
CA VAL A 417 -16.52 25.79 0.16
C VAL A 417 -17.56 26.85 0.51
N ASP A 418 -17.59 27.31 1.76
CA ASP A 418 -18.57 28.30 2.27
C ASP A 418 -20.02 27.87 1.99
N GLY A 419 -20.29 26.57 2.13
CA GLY A 419 -21.59 25.94 1.90
C GLY A 419 -21.94 25.69 0.43
N LYS A 420 -21.12 26.12 -0.54
CA LYS A 420 -21.35 25.90 -1.97
C LYS A 420 -20.50 24.73 -2.49
N LYS A 421 -21.13 23.87 -3.30
CA LYS A 421 -20.43 22.76 -3.92
C LYS A 421 -19.43 23.27 -4.96
N VAL A 422 -18.19 22.78 -4.89
CA VAL A 422 -17.12 23.06 -5.85
C VAL A 422 -16.79 21.83 -6.69
N GLU A 423 -16.25 22.07 -7.88
CA GLU A 423 -15.73 21.01 -8.75
C GLU A 423 -14.36 20.56 -8.23
N THR A 424 -14.19 19.24 -8.16
CA THR A 424 -12.95 18.61 -7.69
C THR A 424 -12.22 17.95 -8.84
N GLU A 425 -10.89 17.94 -8.79
CA GLU A 425 -10.04 17.33 -9.79
C GLU A 425 -8.93 16.47 -9.16
N ILE A 426 -8.27 15.67 -10.01
CA ILE A 426 -7.09 14.93 -9.63
C ILE A 426 -5.89 15.88 -9.71
N VAL A 427 -5.26 16.15 -8.56
CA VAL A 427 -3.98 16.86 -8.49
C VAL A 427 -2.86 15.91 -8.09
N ASN A 428 -1.61 16.25 -8.38
CA ASN A 428 -0.44 15.43 -8.02
C ASN A 428 -0.56 13.96 -8.48
N LYS A 429 -1.29 13.73 -9.59
CA LYS A 429 -1.55 12.42 -10.22
C LYS A 429 -2.41 11.44 -9.40
N TYR A 430 -2.76 11.73 -8.15
CA TYR A 430 -3.57 10.82 -7.34
C TYR A 430 -4.53 11.51 -6.37
N ALA A 431 -4.23 12.73 -5.97
CA ALA A 431 -4.85 13.39 -4.83
C ALA A 431 -6.12 14.16 -5.20
N LEU A 432 -7.02 14.26 -4.25
CA LEU A 432 -8.19 15.14 -4.31
C LEU A 432 -7.72 16.59 -4.17
N GLY A 433 -8.05 17.44 -5.15
CA GLY A 433 -7.80 18.87 -5.10
C GLY A 433 -8.88 19.67 -5.80
N PHE A 434 -8.85 20.99 -5.63
CA PHE A 434 -9.74 21.94 -6.26
C PHE A 434 -9.14 23.36 -6.21
N LYS A 435 -9.60 24.23 -7.10
CA LYS A 435 -9.22 25.65 -7.08
C LYS A 435 -9.84 26.36 -5.89
N LEU A 436 -9.08 27.22 -5.24
CA LEU A 436 -9.52 28.03 -4.12
C LEU A 436 -9.04 29.47 -4.32
N ASP A 437 -9.99 30.40 -4.28
CA ASP A 437 -9.72 31.83 -4.38
C ASP A 437 -9.05 32.36 -3.10
N LYS A 438 -8.50 33.54 -3.17
CA LYS A 438 -8.01 34.28 -2.01
C LYS A 438 -9.16 34.58 -1.04
N GLY A 439 -8.93 34.40 0.26
CA GLY A 439 -9.92 34.73 1.30
C GLY A 439 -9.93 33.77 2.47
N ASN A 440 -10.86 34.01 3.39
CA ASN A 440 -11.15 33.09 4.49
C ASN A 440 -12.24 32.11 4.06
N HIS A 441 -11.96 30.83 4.15
CA HIS A 441 -12.88 29.79 3.70
C HIS A 441 -13.11 28.73 4.76
N ASN A 442 -14.37 28.29 4.87
CA ASN A 442 -14.75 27.09 5.60
C ASN A 442 -15.05 25.98 4.59
N ILE A 443 -14.36 24.86 4.72
CA ILE A 443 -14.41 23.77 3.75
C ILE A 443 -14.91 22.52 4.43
N LYS A 444 -15.89 21.86 3.80
CA LYS A 444 -16.36 20.54 4.20
C LYS A 444 -16.09 19.54 3.10
N ILE A 445 -15.32 18.49 3.42
CA ILE A 445 -15.06 17.35 2.55
C ILE A 445 -15.85 16.17 3.09
N SER A 446 -16.75 15.60 2.28
CA SER A 446 -17.58 14.47 2.66
C SER A 446 -17.36 13.32 1.68
N TYR A 447 -17.28 12.09 2.19
CA TYR A 447 -17.18 10.90 1.36
C TYR A 447 -18.44 10.04 1.44
N LYS A 448 -18.91 9.60 0.28
CA LYS A 448 -19.98 8.62 0.17
C LYS A 448 -19.64 7.62 -0.93
N SER A 449 -19.55 6.36 -0.57
CA SER A 449 -19.24 5.31 -1.53
C SER A 449 -20.18 5.37 -2.75
N PRO A 450 -19.65 5.43 -3.98
CA PRO A 450 -20.46 5.39 -5.20
C PRO A 450 -21.41 4.18 -5.19
N PHE A 451 -22.63 4.41 -5.70
CA PHE A 451 -23.69 3.40 -5.79
C PHE A 451 -24.20 2.82 -4.45
N LYS A 452 -23.75 3.28 -3.27
CA LYS A 452 -24.22 2.79 -1.96
C LYS A 452 -25.76 2.78 -1.86
N ASN A 453 -26.40 3.88 -2.26
CA ASN A 453 -27.87 3.99 -2.21
C ASN A 453 -28.56 3.02 -3.17
N ILE A 454 -28.02 2.84 -4.38
CA ILE A 454 -28.55 1.89 -5.37
C ILE A 454 -28.44 0.46 -4.82
N GLY A 455 -27.30 0.12 -4.21
CA GLY A 455 -27.13 -1.18 -3.56
C GLY A 455 -28.14 -1.43 -2.45
N ILE A 456 -28.40 -0.43 -1.60
CA ILE A 456 -29.43 -0.52 -0.54
C ILE A 456 -30.82 -0.74 -1.15
N ILE A 457 -31.19 0.03 -2.18
CA ILE A 457 -32.51 -0.10 -2.84
C ILE A 457 -32.65 -1.50 -3.44
N LEU A 458 -31.65 -1.98 -4.17
CA LEU A 458 -31.67 -3.33 -4.77
C LEU A 458 -31.77 -4.42 -3.71
N SER A 459 -31.10 -4.26 -2.57
CA SER A 459 -31.18 -5.19 -1.45
C SER A 459 -32.61 -5.23 -0.85
N ILE A 460 -33.23 -4.06 -0.65
CA ILE A 460 -34.61 -3.96 -0.16
C ILE A 460 -35.59 -4.62 -1.16
N VAL A 461 -35.45 -4.30 -2.45
CA VAL A 461 -36.25 -4.92 -3.52
C VAL A 461 -36.10 -6.44 -3.51
N GLY A 462 -34.84 -6.93 -3.40
CA GLY A 462 -34.56 -8.36 -3.30
C GLY A 462 -35.24 -9.03 -2.11
N ILE A 463 -35.23 -8.39 -0.92
CA ILE A 463 -35.91 -8.89 0.27
C ILE A 463 -37.44 -8.90 0.06
N VAL A 464 -38.01 -7.83 -0.49
CA VAL A 464 -39.46 -7.75 -0.77
C VAL A 464 -39.87 -8.85 -1.75
N LEU A 465 -39.17 -9.04 -2.83
CA LEU A 465 -39.45 -10.11 -3.80
C LEU A 465 -39.30 -11.49 -3.16
N PHE A 466 -38.30 -11.70 -2.32
CA PHE A 466 -38.13 -12.95 -1.57
C PHE A 466 -39.34 -13.22 -0.66
N VAL A 467 -39.75 -12.26 0.13
CA VAL A 467 -40.91 -12.37 1.04
C VAL A 467 -42.19 -12.61 0.24
N PHE A 468 -42.40 -11.85 -0.85
CA PHE A 468 -43.60 -12.00 -1.69
C PHE A 468 -43.66 -13.38 -2.35
N ASN A 469 -42.57 -13.86 -2.91
CA ASN A 469 -42.51 -15.19 -3.54
C ASN A 469 -42.72 -16.34 -2.54
N ASN A 470 -42.36 -16.13 -1.27
CA ASN A 470 -42.51 -17.12 -0.21
C ASN A 470 -43.75 -16.90 0.67
N TYR A 471 -44.53 -15.81 0.46
CA TYR A 471 -45.73 -15.47 1.27
C TYR A 471 -46.74 -16.61 1.33
N ASN A 472 -46.98 -17.28 0.18
CA ASN A 472 -47.89 -18.42 0.10
C ASN A 472 -47.40 -19.67 0.84
N LEU A 473 -46.10 -19.78 1.10
CA LEU A 473 -45.50 -20.85 1.92
C LEU A 473 -45.73 -20.58 3.43
N PHE A 474 -45.76 -19.31 3.83
CA PHE A 474 -46.01 -18.92 5.24
C PHE A 474 -47.49 -18.94 5.56
N LYS A 475 -48.41 -18.79 4.59
CA LYS A 475 -49.87 -18.80 4.78
C LYS A 475 -50.48 -20.20 4.84
N LYS A 476 -49.72 -21.25 4.47
CA LYS A 476 -50.18 -22.65 4.48
C LYS A 476 -49.77 -23.42 5.75
N LYS A 477 -49.51 -22.72 6.85
CA LYS A 477 -49.45 -23.29 8.21
C LYS A 477 -50.65 -22.73 9.04
#